data_ee660fa50cf3c57dbcfd88c47a95b791
#
_entry.id   ee660fa50cf3c57dbcfd88c47a95b791
#
_cell.length_a   1.000
_cell.length_b   1.000
_cell.length_c   1.000
_cell.angle_alpha   90.00
_cell.angle_beta   90.00
_cell.angle_gamma   90.00
#
_symmetry.space_group_name_H-M   'P 1'
#
loop_
_entity.id
_entity.type
_entity.pdbx_description
1 polymer ?
#
loop_
_entity_poly.entity_id
_entity_poly.type
_entity_poly.pdbx_seq_one_letter_code
_entity_poly.pdbx_strand_id
1 'polypeptide(L)'
;MRLRTLASIAAALLLPVLLSSPASAYDMGAPDTPVRLSAGLSHTAFVDQEGVLWTWGSNQSGQLGAETQETGTDLEGTVIPLSSRPLQVMEDVASVSAGADFTVALKTDGTLWAWGGNDYGQLGNGSTTPSDLPICVLDQVTAVSAGDYHVAALRADGSLWTWGDNLYGQLGDGTLESRSAPAKVLDQAAAVSAGAGSTAALLGDQTLWTWGDNLFGQLGDGTRASRSTPAKVLDQVTAVSMGGYHAAALRADGTLWLWGSNIDGQLGNGGQGNTTDQTGAQLQTLPLSLSTTGPVTAVSAGTSHTAVILADGSLWTWGRNDTQQLGLDQTAPTVSLPAQVPAVTQAAAVGTGTYQTVCLLSDDTLFSWGPQAMGLLGGGAVETLAEVPKAEAAAPAEATQVTFQEET
;
A
#
# COMPACT_ATOMS: atom_id res chain seq x y z
N MET A 1 55.78 -17.72 53.09
CA MET A 1 55.54 -16.40 52.52
C MET A 1 55.13 -16.59 51.05
N ARG A 2 53.84 -16.65 50.77
CA ARG A 2 53.28 -16.98 49.41
C ARG A 2 52.45 -15.78 48.93
N LEU A 3 52.94 -15.14 47.88
CA LEU A 3 52.20 -14.12 47.10
C LEU A 3 51.04 -14.82 46.40
N ARG A 4 49.84 -14.29 46.55
CA ARG A 4 48.66 -14.61 45.70
C ARG A 4 48.41 -13.42 44.80
N THR A 5 48.61 -13.62 43.50
CA THR A 5 48.22 -12.75 42.43
C THR A 5 46.74 -12.76 42.27
N LEU A 6 46.09 -11.61 42.39
CA LEU A 6 44.68 -11.37 42.03
C LEU A 6 44.62 -11.02 40.54
N ALA A 7 44.04 -11.92 39.76
CA ALA A 7 43.66 -11.61 38.36
C ALA A 7 42.31 -10.89 38.37
N SER A 8 42.28 -9.64 37.96
CA SER A 8 41.06 -8.90 37.70
C SER A 8 40.48 -9.35 36.38
N ILE A 9 39.33 -10.00 36.46
CA ILE A 9 38.48 -10.26 35.26
C ILE A 9 37.65 -9.00 35.02
N ALA A 10 38.03 -8.22 34.00
CA ALA A 10 37.18 -7.17 33.45
C ALA A 10 36.06 -7.86 32.62
N ALA A 11 34.87 -7.92 33.19
CA ALA A 11 33.69 -8.27 32.45
C ALA A 11 33.33 -7.09 31.54
N ALA A 12 33.66 -7.20 30.27
CA ALA A 12 33.11 -6.32 29.25
C ALA A 12 31.60 -6.61 29.12
N LEU A 13 30.78 -5.72 29.64
CA LEU A 13 29.36 -5.66 29.28
C LEU A 13 29.27 -5.31 27.77
N LEU A 14 29.05 -6.32 26.95
CA LEU A 14 28.50 -6.14 25.62
C LEU A 14 27.04 -5.74 25.81
N LEU A 15 26.77 -4.42 25.78
CA LEU A 15 25.45 -3.93 25.44
C LEU A 15 25.14 -4.44 24.02
N PRO A 16 23.99 -5.09 23.82
CA PRO A 16 23.54 -5.32 22.45
C PRO A 16 23.34 -3.95 21.83
N VAL A 17 24.12 -3.63 20.80
CA VAL A 17 23.80 -2.60 19.85
C VAL A 17 22.50 -3.08 19.22
N LEU A 18 21.38 -2.51 19.66
CA LEU A 18 20.15 -2.52 18.91
C LEU A 18 20.47 -1.82 17.60
N LEU A 19 20.81 -2.59 16.58
CA LEU A 19 20.70 -2.18 15.21
C LEU A 19 19.22 -1.86 15.03
N SER A 20 18.88 -0.56 15.11
CA SER A 20 17.61 -0.05 14.63
C SER A 20 17.53 -0.48 13.17
N SER A 21 16.73 -1.50 12.89
CA SER A 21 16.33 -1.83 11.53
C SER A 21 15.76 -0.54 10.94
N PRO A 22 16.15 -0.13 9.73
CA PRO A 22 15.51 1.01 9.08
C PRO A 22 14.02 0.71 9.03
N ALA A 23 13.22 1.67 9.50
CA ALA A 23 11.77 1.54 9.51
C ALA A 23 11.31 1.24 8.08
N SER A 24 10.63 0.13 7.90
CA SER A 24 10.18 -0.28 6.59
C SER A 24 8.90 0.47 6.26
N ALA A 25 8.99 1.25 5.23
CA ALA A 25 7.85 1.74 4.48
C ALA A 25 7.04 0.55 3.97
N TYR A 26 5.87 0.77 3.45
CA TYR A 26 4.98 -0.23 2.87
C TYR A 26 5.78 -1.37 2.22
N ASP A 27 6.37 -2.18 3.07
CA ASP A 27 7.30 -3.24 2.71
C ASP A 27 6.53 -4.55 2.73
N MET A 28 6.09 -4.93 1.56
CA MET A 28 5.50 -6.25 1.34
C MET A 28 6.57 -7.34 1.22
N GLY A 29 7.82 -7.06 1.54
CA GLY A 29 8.93 -7.95 1.27
C GLY A 29 9.62 -8.57 2.49
N ALA A 30 9.49 -7.98 3.68
CA ALA A 30 10.10 -8.55 4.88
C ALA A 30 9.06 -9.29 5.72
N PRO A 31 9.25 -10.59 6.02
CA PRO A 31 8.26 -11.38 6.76
C PRO A 31 7.98 -10.89 8.20
N ASP A 32 8.73 -9.91 8.70
CA ASP A 32 8.68 -9.48 10.10
C ASP A 32 8.30 -8.00 10.29
N THR A 33 7.94 -7.25 9.24
CA THR A 33 7.56 -5.83 9.39
C THR A 33 6.07 -5.63 9.12
N PRO A 34 5.28 -5.27 10.14
CA PRO A 34 3.85 -5.06 9.97
C PRO A 34 3.56 -3.81 9.12
N VAL A 35 2.62 -3.91 8.19
CA VAL A 35 2.12 -2.79 7.41
C VAL A 35 1.23 -1.94 8.30
N ARG A 36 1.75 -0.83 8.80
CA ARG A 36 1.04 0.07 9.73
C ARG A 36 0.25 1.16 9.04
N LEU A 37 0.39 1.35 7.74
CA LEU A 37 -0.20 2.43 6.97
C LEU A 37 -0.68 1.93 5.62
N SER A 38 -1.95 2.16 5.29
CA SER A 38 -2.53 1.77 4.01
C SER A 38 -3.53 2.81 3.52
N ALA A 39 -3.44 3.16 2.24
CA ALA A 39 -4.35 4.06 1.56
C ALA A 39 -5.10 3.31 0.46
N GLY A 40 -6.43 3.27 0.56
CA GLY A 40 -7.32 2.67 -0.42
C GLY A 40 -7.74 3.63 -1.53
N LEU A 41 -8.90 3.34 -2.16
CA LEU A 41 -9.48 4.23 -3.16
C LEU A 41 -9.95 5.54 -2.53
N SER A 42 -10.65 5.46 -1.40
CA SER A 42 -11.39 6.58 -0.81
C SER A 42 -11.30 6.65 0.72
N HIS A 43 -10.41 5.87 1.34
CA HIS A 43 -10.17 5.88 2.79
C HIS A 43 -8.73 5.55 3.11
N THR A 44 -8.34 5.83 4.34
CA THR A 44 -7.00 5.54 4.87
C THR A 44 -7.14 4.76 6.17
N ALA A 45 -6.21 3.86 6.43
CA ALA A 45 -6.09 3.10 7.65
C ALA A 45 -4.65 3.17 8.20
N PHE A 46 -4.50 3.36 9.50
CA PHE A 46 -3.23 3.50 10.19
C PHE A 46 -3.24 2.76 11.53
N VAL A 47 -2.18 2.06 11.84
CA VAL A 47 -1.95 1.41 13.14
C VAL A 47 -0.84 2.18 13.87
N ASP A 48 -1.13 2.70 15.05
CA ASP A 48 -0.16 3.42 15.87
C ASP A 48 0.83 2.47 16.61
N GLN A 49 1.71 3.03 17.44
CA GLN A 49 2.73 2.23 18.17
C GLN A 49 2.10 1.34 19.23
N GLU A 50 0.95 1.71 19.77
CA GLU A 50 0.19 0.97 20.77
C GLU A 50 -0.62 -0.18 20.16
N GLY A 51 -0.65 -0.29 18.81
CA GLY A 51 -1.42 -1.29 18.09
C GLY A 51 -2.90 -0.92 17.93
N VAL A 52 -3.24 0.37 18.05
CA VAL A 52 -4.59 0.87 17.83
C VAL A 52 -4.77 1.19 16.34
N LEU A 53 -5.85 0.69 15.75
CA LEU A 53 -6.24 0.98 14.37
C LEU A 53 -7.10 2.22 14.29
N TRP A 54 -6.71 3.13 13.43
CA TRP A 54 -7.40 4.36 13.08
C TRP A 54 -7.77 4.35 11.60
N THR A 55 -8.99 4.81 11.27
CA THR A 55 -9.47 4.93 9.88
C THR A 55 -10.11 6.30 9.64
N TRP A 56 -10.03 6.81 8.42
CA TRP A 56 -10.69 8.05 8.00
C TRP A 56 -10.91 8.06 6.48
N GLY A 57 -11.72 9.00 6.01
CA GLY A 57 -12.12 9.10 4.61
C GLY A 57 -13.59 8.72 4.41
N SER A 58 -13.94 8.22 3.24
CA SER A 58 -15.29 7.78 2.88
C SER A 58 -15.75 6.59 3.72
N ASN A 59 -17.03 6.59 4.09
CA ASN A 59 -17.71 5.47 4.78
C ASN A 59 -18.96 5.00 4.02
N GLN A 60 -19.00 5.22 2.72
CA GLN A 60 -20.17 4.90 1.91
C GLN A 60 -20.54 3.40 1.91
N SER A 61 -19.55 2.54 2.05
CA SER A 61 -19.70 1.08 2.12
C SER A 61 -19.42 0.51 3.53
N GLY A 62 -19.28 1.36 4.56
CA GLY A 62 -18.90 0.93 5.90
C GLY A 62 -17.40 0.66 6.08
N GLN A 63 -16.54 1.07 5.13
CA GLN A 63 -15.11 0.77 5.09
C GLN A 63 -14.29 1.33 6.26
N LEU A 64 -14.85 2.27 7.04
CA LEU A 64 -14.19 2.79 8.24
C LEU A 64 -14.34 1.86 9.45
N GLY A 65 -15.33 0.94 9.45
CA GLY A 65 -15.54 0.00 10.56
C GLY A 65 -16.11 0.64 11.82
N ALA A 66 -16.56 1.86 11.72
CA ALA A 66 -17.17 2.65 12.80
C ALA A 66 -18.31 3.53 12.24
N GLU A 67 -19.25 3.90 13.10
CA GLU A 67 -20.31 4.85 12.74
C GLU A 67 -19.73 6.24 12.50
N THR A 68 -20.25 6.96 11.49
CA THR A 68 -19.89 8.34 11.22
C THR A 68 -21.13 9.23 11.27
N GLN A 69 -20.99 10.43 11.81
CA GLN A 69 -22.03 11.47 11.82
C GLN A 69 -21.75 12.58 10.80
N GLU A 70 -20.59 12.55 10.18
CA GLU A 70 -20.12 13.54 9.23
C GLU A 70 -20.53 13.14 7.81
N THR A 71 -20.85 14.15 6.98
CA THR A 71 -21.09 13.99 5.55
C THR A 71 -20.27 15.02 4.79
N GLY A 72 -19.81 14.66 3.61
CA GLY A 72 -19.12 15.56 2.69
C GLY A 72 -19.41 15.14 1.26
N THR A 73 -18.59 15.55 0.33
CA THR A 73 -18.76 15.20 -1.09
C THR A 73 -17.61 14.33 -1.60
N ASP A 74 -17.93 13.44 -2.52
CA ASP A 74 -16.93 12.76 -3.35
C ASP A 74 -16.37 13.72 -4.42
N LEU A 75 -15.49 13.21 -5.29
CA LEU A 75 -14.88 13.99 -6.38
C LEU A 75 -15.88 14.41 -7.47
N GLU A 76 -17.06 13.81 -7.50
CA GLU A 76 -18.15 14.10 -8.44
C GLU A 76 -19.19 15.05 -7.83
N GLY A 77 -19.03 15.41 -6.54
CA GLY A 77 -19.94 16.27 -5.79
C GLY A 77 -21.14 15.55 -5.18
N THR A 78 -21.14 14.19 -5.17
CA THR A 78 -22.18 13.40 -4.49
C THR A 78 -21.98 13.45 -2.97
N VAL A 79 -23.05 13.70 -2.22
CA VAL A 79 -22.99 13.70 -0.75
C VAL A 79 -22.84 12.26 -0.24
N ILE A 80 -21.79 12.00 0.52
CA ILE A 80 -21.46 10.69 1.09
C ILE A 80 -21.19 10.78 2.59
N PRO A 81 -21.44 9.69 3.37
CA PRO A 81 -20.95 9.59 4.74
C PRO A 81 -19.42 9.47 4.73
N LEU A 82 -18.75 10.15 5.63
CA LEU A 82 -17.30 10.12 5.76
C LEU A 82 -16.86 10.50 7.18
N SER A 83 -15.57 10.33 7.47
CA SER A 83 -14.89 11.02 8.55
C SER A 83 -13.69 11.78 8.02
N SER A 84 -13.63 13.08 8.27
CA SER A 84 -12.48 13.93 7.95
C SER A 84 -11.36 13.84 9.00
N ARG A 85 -11.57 13.06 10.07
CA ARG A 85 -10.63 12.82 11.16
C ARG A 85 -10.47 11.33 11.41
N PRO A 86 -9.31 10.89 11.93
CA PRO A 86 -9.13 9.51 12.34
C PRO A 86 -10.17 9.06 13.37
N LEU A 87 -10.80 7.91 13.12
CA LEU A 87 -11.69 7.19 14.03
C LEU A 87 -10.97 5.96 14.57
N GLN A 88 -11.01 5.76 15.88
CA GLN A 88 -10.52 4.55 16.50
C GLN A 88 -11.47 3.37 16.21
N VAL A 89 -10.93 2.25 15.75
CA VAL A 89 -11.73 1.09 15.31
C VAL A 89 -11.48 -0.15 16.17
N MET A 90 -10.22 -0.49 16.41
CA MET A 90 -9.89 -1.72 17.12
C MET A 90 -8.48 -1.65 17.72
N GLU A 91 -8.22 -2.48 18.74
CA GLU A 91 -6.94 -2.64 19.43
C GLU A 91 -6.26 -3.96 19.07
N ASP A 92 -5.00 -4.11 19.47
CA ASP A 92 -4.15 -5.28 19.23
C ASP A 92 -3.95 -5.58 17.74
N VAL A 93 -3.91 -4.56 16.89
CA VAL A 93 -3.69 -4.70 15.45
C VAL A 93 -2.20 -4.70 15.14
N ALA A 94 -1.76 -5.69 14.37
CA ALA A 94 -0.39 -5.81 13.88
C ALA A 94 -0.21 -5.11 12.53
N SER A 95 -1.17 -5.28 11.60
CA SER A 95 -1.12 -4.67 10.28
C SER A 95 -2.50 -4.45 9.69
N VAL A 96 -2.59 -3.55 8.71
CA VAL A 96 -3.83 -3.19 8.03
C VAL A 96 -3.60 -3.07 6.52
N SER A 97 -4.62 -3.40 5.73
CA SER A 97 -4.63 -3.15 4.28
C SER A 97 -6.01 -2.66 3.83
N ALA A 98 -6.02 -1.54 3.12
CA ALA A 98 -7.22 -0.89 2.59
C ALA A 98 -7.42 -1.29 1.12
N GLY A 99 -8.58 -1.83 0.80
CA GLY A 99 -9.02 -2.04 -0.58
C GLY A 99 -9.72 -0.81 -1.16
N ALA A 100 -10.54 -0.98 -2.20
CA ALA A 100 -11.27 0.14 -2.78
C ALA A 100 -12.30 0.72 -1.79
N ASP A 101 -13.14 -0.14 -1.25
CA ASP A 101 -14.26 0.20 -0.38
C ASP A 101 -14.41 -0.74 0.83
N PHE A 102 -13.34 -1.43 1.20
CA PHE A 102 -13.28 -2.33 2.34
C PHE A 102 -11.90 -2.27 3.02
N THR A 103 -11.83 -2.75 4.24
CA THR A 103 -10.60 -2.80 5.03
C THR A 103 -10.39 -4.21 5.58
N VAL A 104 -9.15 -4.66 5.63
CA VAL A 104 -8.73 -5.86 6.35
C VAL A 104 -7.68 -5.51 7.39
N ALA A 105 -7.80 -6.07 8.58
CA ALA A 105 -6.86 -5.88 9.69
C ALA A 105 -6.41 -7.23 10.26
N LEU A 106 -5.10 -7.38 10.42
CA LEU A 106 -4.48 -8.51 11.06
C LEU A 106 -4.19 -8.17 12.52
N LYS A 107 -4.75 -8.93 13.44
CA LYS A 107 -4.45 -8.77 14.86
C LYS A 107 -3.14 -9.48 15.25
N THR A 108 -2.58 -9.09 16.39
CA THR A 108 -1.34 -9.66 16.94
C THR A 108 -1.46 -11.13 17.32
N ASP A 109 -2.70 -11.63 17.50
CA ASP A 109 -2.99 -13.05 17.76
C ASP A 109 -3.06 -13.91 16.48
N GLY A 110 -2.88 -13.29 15.30
CA GLY A 110 -2.93 -13.96 14.00
C GLY A 110 -4.35 -14.11 13.42
N THR A 111 -5.36 -13.48 14.02
CA THR A 111 -6.71 -13.44 13.45
C THR A 111 -6.84 -12.30 12.45
N LEU A 112 -7.46 -12.57 11.28
CA LEU A 112 -7.74 -11.60 10.24
C LEU A 112 -9.20 -11.17 10.31
N TRP A 113 -9.42 -9.85 10.28
CA TRP A 113 -10.71 -9.20 10.33
C TRP A 113 -10.94 -8.39 9.07
N ALA A 114 -12.21 -8.32 8.61
CA ALA A 114 -12.59 -7.59 7.40
C ALA A 114 -13.92 -6.87 7.58
N TRP A 115 -14.12 -5.74 6.89
CA TRP A 115 -15.36 -4.96 6.88
C TRP A 115 -15.41 -4.00 5.69
N GLY A 116 -16.58 -3.43 5.41
CA GLY A 116 -16.84 -2.57 4.27
C GLY A 116 -17.63 -3.27 3.18
N GLY A 117 -17.42 -2.88 1.92
CA GLY A 117 -18.04 -3.43 0.73
C GLY A 117 -17.76 -4.93 0.52
N ASN A 118 -18.72 -5.66 -0.07
CA ASN A 118 -18.61 -7.11 -0.22
C ASN A 118 -19.27 -7.67 -1.48
N ASP A 119 -19.47 -6.88 -2.51
CA ASP A 119 -20.21 -7.28 -3.73
C ASP A 119 -19.56 -8.47 -4.45
N TYR A 120 -18.25 -8.65 -4.31
CA TYR A 120 -17.47 -9.74 -4.89
C TYR A 120 -17.08 -10.82 -3.87
N GLY A 121 -17.55 -10.71 -2.61
CA GLY A 121 -17.16 -11.62 -1.54
C GLY A 121 -15.79 -11.30 -0.94
N GLN A 122 -15.28 -10.07 -1.12
CA GLN A 122 -13.96 -9.64 -0.67
C GLN A 122 -13.78 -9.65 0.86
N LEU A 123 -14.86 -9.69 1.64
CA LEU A 123 -14.77 -9.88 3.09
C LEU A 123 -14.41 -11.31 3.50
N GLY A 124 -14.61 -12.32 2.62
CA GLY A 124 -14.19 -13.70 2.89
C GLY A 124 -15.06 -14.47 3.89
N ASN A 125 -16.22 -13.96 4.24
CA ASN A 125 -17.13 -14.54 5.24
C ASN A 125 -18.14 -15.56 4.69
N GLY A 126 -17.99 -15.97 3.43
CA GLY A 126 -18.90 -16.91 2.73
C GLY A 126 -20.16 -16.24 2.16
N SER A 127 -20.27 -14.90 2.21
CA SER A 127 -21.38 -14.14 1.65
C SER A 127 -20.89 -13.00 0.75
N THR A 128 -21.82 -12.29 0.12
CA THR A 128 -21.58 -11.03 -0.61
C THR A 128 -22.30 -9.85 0.07
N THR A 129 -22.70 -10.01 1.33
CA THR A 129 -23.32 -8.92 2.10
C THR A 129 -22.24 -8.06 2.75
N PRO A 130 -22.27 -6.71 2.58
CA PRO A 130 -21.34 -5.81 3.24
C PRO A 130 -21.46 -5.86 4.78
N SER A 131 -20.45 -5.38 5.47
CA SER A 131 -20.44 -5.25 6.92
C SER A 131 -19.84 -3.91 7.33
N ASP A 132 -20.60 -3.11 8.07
CA ASP A 132 -20.16 -1.81 8.62
C ASP A 132 -19.23 -1.97 9.83
N LEU A 133 -19.14 -3.19 10.39
CA LEU A 133 -18.33 -3.51 11.56
C LEU A 133 -17.35 -4.66 11.26
N PRO A 134 -16.18 -4.68 11.93
CA PRO A 134 -15.20 -5.75 11.76
C PRO A 134 -15.76 -7.14 12.05
N ILE A 135 -15.52 -8.09 11.13
CA ILE A 135 -15.86 -9.52 11.27
C ILE A 135 -14.59 -10.37 11.14
N CYS A 136 -14.42 -11.37 12.00
CA CYS A 136 -13.31 -12.32 11.93
C CYS A 136 -13.53 -13.31 10.78
N VAL A 137 -12.51 -13.49 9.91
CA VAL A 137 -12.65 -14.29 8.67
C VAL A 137 -11.62 -15.41 8.53
N LEU A 138 -10.43 -15.25 9.09
CA LEU A 138 -9.35 -16.24 8.97
C LEU A 138 -8.47 -16.22 10.21
N ASP A 139 -7.85 -17.34 10.53
CA ASP A 139 -6.87 -17.51 11.61
C ASP A 139 -5.48 -17.91 11.09
N GLN A 140 -4.47 -17.84 11.96
CA GLN A 140 -3.08 -18.20 11.66
C GLN A 140 -2.47 -17.38 10.51
N VAL A 141 -2.94 -16.15 10.32
CA VAL A 141 -2.45 -15.22 9.31
C VAL A 141 -1.20 -14.52 9.83
N THR A 142 -0.22 -14.35 8.95
CA THR A 142 1.04 -13.62 9.23
C THR A 142 1.21 -12.37 8.38
N ALA A 143 0.56 -12.32 7.20
CA ALA A 143 0.55 -11.14 6.37
C ALA A 143 -0.72 -11.11 5.50
N VAL A 144 -1.16 -9.90 5.13
CA VAL A 144 -2.33 -9.68 4.27
C VAL A 144 -2.11 -8.51 3.34
N SER A 145 -2.66 -8.61 2.13
CA SER A 145 -2.75 -7.52 1.18
C SER A 145 -4.12 -7.50 0.52
N ALA A 146 -4.76 -6.34 0.51
CA ALA A 146 -6.01 -6.08 -0.18
C ALA A 146 -5.72 -5.41 -1.52
N GLY A 147 -6.30 -5.96 -2.60
CA GLY A 147 -6.46 -5.26 -3.86
C GLY A 147 -7.73 -4.43 -3.87
N ASP A 148 -8.20 -3.96 -5.05
CA ASP A 148 -9.43 -3.17 -5.09
C ASP A 148 -10.62 -3.98 -4.54
N TYR A 149 -10.79 -5.25 -4.97
CA TYR A 149 -11.93 -6.10 -4.62
C TYR A 149 -11.55 -7.56 -4.31
N HIS A 150 -10.26 -7.84 -4.06
CA HIS A 150 -9.81 -9.17 -3.66
C HIS A 150 -8.80 -9.07 -2.52
N VAL A 151 -8.57 -10.18 -1.86
CA VAL A 151 -7.61 -10.28 -0.74
C VAL A 151 -6.67 -11.45 -0.98
N ALA A 152 -5.42 -11.25 -0.60
CA ALA A 152 -4.41 -12.29 -0.52
C ALA A 152 -3.80 -12.29 0.89
N ALA A 153 -3.81 -13.46 1.54
CA ALA A 153 -3.34 -13.63 2.91
C ALA A 153 -2.36 -14.80 3.02
N LEU A 154 -1.27 -14.57 3.75
CA LEU A 154 -0.30 -15.61 4.10
C LEU A 154 -0.63 -16.20 5.47
N ARG A 155 -0.53 -17.52 5.57
CA ARG A 155 -0.58 -18.22 6.84
C ARG A 155 0.82 -18.58 7.35
N ALA A 156 0.90 -18.87 8.64
CA ALA A 156 2.13 -19.25 9.33
C ALA A 156 2.83 -20.50 8.75
N ASP A 157 2.09 -21.34 8.01
CA ASP A 157 2.63 -22.51 7.31
C ASP A 157 3.22 -22.18 5.93
N GLY A 158 3.25 -20.91 5.53
CA GLY A 158 3.71 -20.43 4.22
C GLY A 158 2.70 -20.61 3.09
N SER A 159 1.46 -21.01 3.37
CA SER A 159 0.41 -21.09 2.38
C SER A 159 -0.20 -19.72 2.09
N LEU A 160 -0.42 -19.44 0.80
CA LEU A 160 -1.12 -18.25 0.30
C LEU A 160 -2.59 -18.59 0.02
N TRP A 161 -3.48 -17.77 0.54
CA TRP A 161 -4.92 -17.88 0.41
C TRP A 161 -5.47 -16.62 -0.26
N THR A 162 -6.41 -16.78 -1.19
CA THR A 162 -7.03 -15.67 -1.91
C THR A 162 -8.54 -15.80 -1.95
N TRP A 163 -9.25 -14.67 -2.06
CA TRP A 163 -10.69 -14.58 -2.22
C TRP A 163 -11.12 -13.20 -2.70
N GLY A 164 -12.40 -13.03 -3.06
CA GLY A 164 -12.95 -11.81 -3.62
C GLY A 164 -13.15 -11.92 -5.13
N ASP A 165 -12.99 -10.80 -5.84
CA ASP A 165 -13.11 -10.72 -7.30
C ASP A 165 -12.06 -11.55 -8.04
N ASN A 166 -12.48 -12.16 -9.17
CA ASN A 166 -11.63 -13.01 -10.01
C ASN A 166 -11.83 -12.80 -11.51
N LEU A 167 -12.42 -11.67 -11.93
CA LEU A 167 -12.72 -11.41 -13.34
C LEU A 167 -11.49 -11.48 -14.26
N TYR A 168 -10.33 -11.16 -13.74
CA TYR A 168 -9.05 -11.21 -14.47
C TYR A 168 -8.17 -12.39 -14.08
N GLY A 169 -8.65 -13.28 -13.20
CA GLY A 169 -7.86 -14.38 -12.65
C GLY A 169 -6.95 -13.99 -11.49
N GLN A 170 -7.22 -12.86 -10.81
CA GLN A 170 -6.41 -12.33 -9.72
C GLN A 170 -6.36 -13.22 -8.47
N LEU A 171 -7.25 -14.20 -8.35
CA LEU A 171 -7.17 -15.21 -7.29
C LEU A 171 -6.09 -16.28 -7.56
N GLY A 172 -5.68 -16.50 -8.82
CA GLY A 172 -4.58 -17.41 -9.17
C GLY A 172 -4.92 -18.90 -9.08
N ASP A 173 -6.19 -19.27 -8.98
CA ASP A 173 -6.67 -20.63 -8.81
C ASP A 173 -6.96 -21.38 -10.14
N GLY A 174 -6.61 -20.76 -11.27
CA GLY A 174 -6.84 -21.28 -12.61
C GLY A 174 -8.23 -21.00 -13.16
N THR A 175 -9.10 -20.31 -12.41
CA THR A 175 -10.46 -19.94 -12.82
C THR A 175 -10.60 -18.43 -13.03
N LEU A 176 -11.80 -17.99 -13.42
CA LEU A 176 -12.23 -16.58 -13.47
C LEU A 176 -13.46 -16.34 -12.59
N GLU A 177 -13.75 -17.26 -11.67
CA GLU A 177 -14.91 -17.21 -10.80
C GLU A 177 -14.55 -16.54 -9.48
N SER A 178 -15.29 -15.48 -9.11
CA SER A 178 -15.14 -14.81 -7.81
C SER A 178 -15.50 -15.74 -6.66
N ARG A 179 -14.90 -15.51 -5.49
CA ARG A 179 -15.01 -16.42 -4.35
C ARG A 179 -15.23 -15.64 -3.05
N SER A 180 -16.28 -15.96 -2.32
CA SER A 180 -16.62 -15.30 -1.05
C SER A 180 -15.98 -15.94 0.20
N ALA A 181 -15.15 -16.97 0.03
CA ALA A 181 -14.45 -17.62 1.13
C ALA A 181 -12.97 -17.84 0.77
N PRO A 182 -12.05 -17.74 1.74
CA PRO A 182 -10.64 -17.99 1.53
C PRO A 182 -10.35 -19.37 0.94
N ALA A 183 -9.48 -19.44 -0.08
CA ALA A 183 -9.01 -20.70 -0.65
C ALA A 183 -7.51 -20.65 -0.91
N LYS A 184 -6.84 -21.77 -0.63
CA LYS A 184 -5.41 -21.94 -0.83
C LYS A 184 -5.04 -21.96 -2.31
N VAL A 185 -4.02 -21.22 -2.70
CA VAL A 185 -3.55 -21.09 -4.09
C VAL A 185 -2.10 -21.50 -4.26
N LEU A 186 -1.23 -21.17 -3.32
CA LEU A 186 0.21 -21.37 -3.44
C LEU A 186 0.81 -21.82 -2.10
N ASP A 187 1.93 -22.53 -2.17
CA ASP A 187 2.78 -22.89 -1.02
C ASP A 187 4.08 -22.10 -1.06
N GLN A 188 4.76 -22.02 0.09
CA GLN A 188 6.10 -21.41 0.23
C GLN A 188 6.17 -19.91 -0.11
N ALA A 189 5.05 -19.20 -0.05
CA ALA A 189 5.05 -17.77 -0.17
C ALA A 189 5.65 -17.13 1.11
N ALA A 190 6.50 -16.12 0.91
CA ALA A 190 7.14 -15.34 1.97
C ALA A 190 6.53 -13.95 2.08
N ALA A 191 6.04 -13.37 0.96
CA ALA A 191 5.34 -12.10 0.95
C ALA A 191 4.30 -12.07 -0.18
N VAL A 192 3.33 -11.16 -0.08
CA VAL A 192 2.26 -10.99 -1.06
C VAL A 192 1.94 -9.51 -1.25
N SER A 193 1.59 -9.13 -2.47
CA SER A 193 1.07 -7.81 -2.81
C SER A 193 -0.09 -7.94 -3.78
N ALA A 194 -1.22 -7.34 -3.44
CA ALA A 194 -2.41 -7.26 -4.28
C ALA A 194 -2.54 -5.84 -4.86
N GLY A 195 -2.63 -5.72 -6.18
CA GLY A 195 -2.95 -4.49 -6.89
C GLY A 195 -4.45 -4.41 -7.19
N ALA A 196 -4.88 -3.51 -8.09
CA ALA A 196 -6.30 -3.35 -8.39
C ALA A 196 -6.95 -4.68 -8.85
N GLY A 197 -6.40 -5.33 -9.85
CA GLY A 197 -6.89 -6.62 -10.37
C GLY A 197 -5.77 -7.63 -10.59
N SER A 198 -4.62 -7.45 -9.97
CA SER A 198 -3.46 -8.34 -10.11
C SER A 198 -2.88 -8.69 -8.76
N THR A 199 -2.15 -9.79 -8.69
CA THR A 199 -1.52 -10.27 -7.46
C THR A 199 -0.09 -10.67 -7.73
N ALA A 200 0.79 -10.41 -6.78
CA ALA A 200 2.17 -10.88 -6.76
C ALA A 200 2.45 -11.66 -5.48
N ALA A 201 3.23 -12.72 -5.59
CA ALA A 201 3.80 -13.45 -4.47
C ALA A 201 5.32 -13.54 -4.59
N LEU A 202 6.00 -13.26 -3.51
CA LEU A 202 7.42 -13.51 -3.35
C LEU A 202 7.58 -14.85 -2.64
N LEU A 203 8.33 -15.77 -3.24
CA LEU A 203 8.63 -17.05 -2.61
C LEU A 203 9.89 -16.97 -1.75
N GLY A 204 10.06 -17.94 -0.85
CA GLY A 204 11.20 -18.01 0.05
C GLY A 204 12.56 -18.14 -0.65
N ASP A 205 12.58 -18.49 -1.94
CA ASP A 205 13.78 -18.52 -2.80
C ASP A 205 14.08 -17.18 -3.51
N GLN A 206 13.36 -16.10 -3.13
CA GLN A 206 13.45 -14.76 -3.71
C GLN A 206 12.98 -14.67 -5.17
N THR A 207 12.15 -15.60 -5.63
CA THR A 207 11.51 -15.50 -6.93
C THR A 207 10.18 -14.79 -6.83
N LEU A 208 9.92 -13.84 -7.75
CA LEU A 208 8.66 -13.11 -7.85
C LEU A 208 7.74 -13.78 -8.87
N TRP A 209 6.51 -14.02 -8.47
CA TRP A 209 5.43 -14.60 -9.27
C TRP A 209 4.26 -13.63 -9.34
N THR A 210 3.66 -13.47 -10.53
CA THR A 210 2.53 -12.55 -10.76
C THR A 210 1.40 -13.24 -11.52
N TRP A 211 0.16 -12.76 -11.32
CA TRP A 211 -1.04 -13.22 -12.02
C TRP A 211 -2.17 -12.19 -11.89
N GLY A 212 -3.28 -12.38 -12.62
CA GLY A 212 -4.41 -11.47 -12.68
C GLY A 212 -4.41 -10.64 -13.94
N ASP A 213 -4.86 -9.39 -13.84
CA ASP A 213 -4.94 -8.43 -14.94
C ASP A 213 -3.57 -8.06 -15.49
N ASN A 214 -3.49 -7.97 -16.84
CA ASN A 214 -2.28 -7.64 -17.57
C ASN A 214 -2.50 -6.69 -18.76
N LEU A 215 -3.63 -5.99 -18.80
CA LEU A 215 -3.98 -5.11 -19.93
C LEU A 215 -2.93 -4.02 -20.19
N PHE A 216 -2.24 -3.59 -19.15
CA PHE A 216 -1.18 -2.59 -19.20
C PHE A 216 0.24 -3.19 -19.09
N GLY A 217 0.39 -4.52 -19.07
CA GLY A 217 1.67 -5.18 -18.89
C GLY A 217 2.12 -5.25 -17.41
N GLN A 218 1.19 -5.04 -16.46
CA GLN A 218 1.48 -4.98 -15.03
C GLN A 218 1.95 -6.31 -14.43
N LEU A 219 1.81 -7.44 -15.13
CA LEU A 219 2.41 -8.71 -14.70
C LEU A 219 3.91 -8.80 -15.00
N GLY A 220 4.45 -8.01 -15.94
CA GLY A 220 5.88 -7.98 -16.23
C GLY A 220 6.43 -9.21 -16.98
N ASP A 221 5.57 -10.00 -17.63
CA ASP A 221 5.92 -11.24 -18.32
C ASP A 221 6.23 -11.06 -19.82
N GLY A 222 6.32 -9.82 -20.28
CA GLY A 222 6.54 -9.47 -21.69
C GLY A 222 5.28 -9.45 -22.54
N THR A 223 4.11 -9.76 -21.96
CA THR A 223 2.81 -9.82 -22.65
C THR A 223 1.83 -8.76 -22.10
N ARG A 224 0.62 -8.77 -22.63
CA ARG A 224 -0.56 -8.02 -22.14
C ARG A 224 -1.76 -8.94 -21.92
N ALA A 225 -1.52 -10.24 -21.84
CA ALA A 225 -2.55 -11.22 -21.59
C ALA A 225 -2.71 -11.47 -20.09
N SER A 226 -3.92 -11.27 -19.56
CA SER A 226 -4.26 -11.63 -18.18
C SER A 226 -4.10 -13.12 -17.94
N ARG A 227 -3.83 -13.51 -16.71
CA ARG A 227 -3.46 -14.88 -16.36
C ARG A 227 -4.13 -15.28 -15.04
N SER A 228 -4.79 -16.44 -15.03
CA SER A 228 -5.45 -16.97 -13.84
C SER A 228 -4.59 -17.92 -12.99
N THR A 229 -3.30 -18.07 -13.31
CA THR A 229 -2.38 -18.91 -12.56
C THR A 229 -1.05 -18.18 -12.30
N PRO A 230 -0.40 -18.37 -11.15
CA PRO A 230 0.90 -17.78 -10.85
C PRO A 230 1.97 -18.13 -11.89
N ALA A 231 2.77 -17.13 -12.30
CA ALA A 231 3.94 -17.36 -13.15
C ALA A 231 5.12 -16.50 -12.72
N LYS A 232 6.31 -17.09 -12.76
CA LYS A 232 7.57 -16.44 -12.40
C LYS A 232 7.94 -15.32 -13.38
N VAL A 233 8.36 -14.17 -12.83
CA VAL A 233 8.69 -12.96 -13.59
C VAL A 233 10.09 -12.45 -13.31
N LEU A 234 10.55 -12.50 -12.06
CA LEU A 234 11.83 -11.89 -11.65
C LEU A 234 12.52 -12.75 -10.58
N ASP A 235 13.84 -12.67 -10.53
CA ASP A 235 14.70 -13.33 -9.53
C ASP A 235 15.33 -12.29 -8.59
N GLN A 236 15.77 -12.76 -7.41
CA GLN A 236 16.50 -11.96 -6.42
C GLN A 236 15.70 -10.76 -5.91
N VAL A 237 14.38 -10.92 -5.77
CA VAL A 237 13.47 -9.91 -5.27
C VAL A 237 13.40 -9.99 -3.74
N THR A 238 13.42 -8.83 -3.08
CA THR A 238 13.27 -8.71 -1.62
C THR A 238 11.99 -8.00 -1.23
N ALA A 239 11.43 -7.16 -2.11
CA ALA A 239 10.16 -6.48 -1.89
C ALA A 239 9.41 -6.26 -3.20
N VAL A 240 8.08 -6.23 -3.16
CA VAL A 240 7.20 -5.95 -4.30
C VAL A 240 6.02 -5.10 -3.88
N SER A 241 5.61 -4.18 -4.73
CA SER A 241 4.38 -3.40 -4.59
C SER A 241 3.63 -3.40 -5.91
N MET A 242 2.41 -3.97 -5.88
CA MET A 242 1.50 -3.96 -7.02
C MET A 242 0.58 -2.76 -6.90
N GLY A 243 0.63 -1.87 -7.89
CA GLY A 243 -0.30 -0.75 -7.99
C GLY A 243 -1.57 -1.09 -8.78
N GLY A 244 -2.32 -0.04 -9.20
CA GLY A 244 -3.49 -0.24 -10.04
C GLY A 244 -3.12 -0.76 -11.42
N TYR A 245 -2.15 -0.13 -12.07
CA TYR A 245 -1.77 -0.42 -13.46
C TYR A 245 -0.29 -0.62 -13.69
N HIS A 246 0.52 -0.59 -12.63
CA HIS A 246 1.96 -0.79 -12.69
C HIS A 246 2.43 -1.54 -11.45
N ALA A 247 3.66 -1.98 -11.47
CA ALA A 247 4.28 -2.67 -10.35
C ALA A 247 5.71 -2.19 -10.14
N ALA A 248 6.17 -2.31 -8.92
CA ALA A 248 7.54 -2.01 -8.52
C ALA A 248 8.10 -3.14 -7.66
N ALA A 249 9.39 -3.46 -7.85
CA ALA A 249 10.10 -4.45 -7.05
C ALA A 249 11.50 -3.96 -6.67
N LEU A 250 11.93 -4.32 -5.47
CA LEU A 250 13.30 -4.16 -5.03
C LEU A 250 14.04 -5.50 -5.15
N ARG A 251 15.25 -5.47 -5.65
CA ARG A 251 16.16 -6.61 -5.64
C ARG A 251 17.10 -6.57 -4.44
N ALA A 252 17.70 -7.73 -4.13
CA ALA A 252 18.66 -7.88 -3.06
C ALA A 252 19.93 -7.01 -3.22
N ASP A 253 20.23 -6.55 -4.44
CA ASP A 253 21.31 -5.61 -4.74
C ASP A 253 20.93 -4.13 -4.53
N GLY A 254 19.69 -3.84 -4.06
CA GLY A 254 19.15 -2.50 -3.82
C GLY A 254 18.63 -1.80 -5.08
N THR A 255 18.57 -2.49 -6.23
CA THR A 255 18.03 -1.89 -7.45
C THR A 255 16.52 -1.91 -7.49
N LEU A 256 15.92 -0.78 -7.93
CA LEU A 256 14.47 -0.62 -8.13
C LEU A 256 14.12 -1.00 -9.56
N TRP A 257 13.07 -1.83 -9.72
CA TRP A 257 12.54 -2.29 -10.99
C TRP A 257 11.06 -1.96 -11.09
N LEU A 258 10.63 -1.41 -12.24
CA LEU A 258 9.25 -1.02 -12.50
C LEU A 258 8.77 -1.55 -13.86
N TRP A 259 7.46 -1.80 -13.96
CA TRP A 259 6.81 -2.23 -15.20
C TRP A 259 5.31 -1.97 -15.13
N GLY A 260 4.61 -2.08 -16.28
CA GLY A 260 3.19 -1.80 -16.42
C GLY A 260 2.92 -0.51 -17.18
N SER A 261 1.86 0.18 -16.82
CA SER A 261 1.47 1.47 -17.40
C SER A 261 2.50 2.56 -17.12
N ASN A 262 2.72 3.42 -18.12
CA ASN A 262 3.52 4.64 -17.98
C ASN A 262 2.80 5.86 -18.57
N ILE A 263 1.46 5.81 -18.62
CA ILE A 263 0.60 6.85 -19.21
C ILE A 263 0.78 8.17 -18.46
N ASP A 264 0.87 8.09 -17.14
CA ASP A 264 1.05 9.24 -16.25
C ASP A 264 2.52 9.44 -15.83
N GLY A 265 3.46 8.69 -16.42
CA GLY A 265 4.87 8.74 -16.06
C GLY A 265 5.23 7.96 -14.78
N GLN A 266 4.33 7.08 -14.32
CA GLN A 266 4.46 6.35 -13.03
C GLN A 266 5.65 5.39 -12.95
N LEU A 267 6.34 5.12 -14.06
CA LEU A 267 7.59 4.34 -14.04
C LEU A 267 8.84 5.18 -13.81
N GLY A 268 8.74 6.52 -13.80
CA GLY A 268 9.84 7.42 -13.42
C GLY A 268 11.00 7.49 -14.43
N ASN A 269 10.82 6.99 -15.66
CA ASN A 269 11.85 6.90 -16.69
C ASN A 269 11.76 7.95 -17.80
N GLY A 270 11.07 9.07 -17.55
CA GLY A 270 10.85 10.14 -18.52
C GLY A 270 9.69 9.88 -19.48
N GLY A 271 8.76 9.00 -19.13
CA GLY A 271 7.56 8.71 -19.91
C GLY A 271 7.78 7.73 -21.07
N GLN A 272 8.85 6.93 -21.05
CA GLN A 272 9.15 5.94 -22.10
C GLN A 272 8.67 4.53 -21.72
N GLY A 273 8.21 3.75 -22.71
CA GLY A 273 7.84 2.35 -22.58
C GLY A 273 8.50 1.51 -23.70
N ASN A 274 8.45 0.17 -23.55
CA ASN A 274 8.91 -0.75 -24.60
C ASN A 274 7.83 -1.10 -25.64
N THR A 275 6.58 -0.68 -25.38
CA THR A 275 5.43 -0.85 -26.28
C THR A 275 4.41 0.25 -26.07
N THR A 276 3.45 0.34 -26.99
CA THR A 276 2.32 1.26 -26.86
C THR A 276 1.01 0.49 -26.98
N ASP A 277 -0.06 1.04 -26.37
CA ASP A 277 -1.41 0.54 -26.61
C ASP A 277 -1.99 1.08 -27.94
N GLN A 278 -3.27 0.82 -28.20
CA GLN A 278 -3.96 1.27 -29.43
C GLN A 278 -4.12 2.80 -29.51
N THR A 279 -3.99 3.52 -28.40
CA THR A 279 -4.05 4.98 -28.32
C THR A 279 -2.67 5.64 -28.40
N GLY A 280 -1.59 4.87 -28.43
CA GLY A 280 -0.21 5.34 -28.38
C GLY A 280 0.33 5.56 -26.97
N ALA A 281 -0.43 5.19 -25.95
CA ALA A 281 0.00 5.30 -24.55
C ALA A 281 1.19 4.36 -24.26
N GLN A 282 2.18 4.86 -23.53
CA GLN A 282 3.42 4.12 -23.24
C GLN A 282 3.22 3.05 -22.18
N LEU A 283 3.69 1.83 -22.46
CA LEU A 283 3.63 0.66 -21.58
C LEU A 283 4.99 -0.01 -21.50
N GLN A 284 5.29 -0.61 -20.36
CA GLN A 284 6.49 -1.39 -20.11
C GLN A 284 6.11 -2.81 -19.69
N THR A 285 6.14 -3.75 -20.60
CA THR A 285 5.66 -5.12 -20.36
C THR A 285 6.70 -6.05 -19.70
N LEU A 286 7.94 -5.60 -19.58
CA LEU A 286 9.03 -6.30 -18.88
C LEU A 286 9.59 -5.43 -17.76
N PRO A 287 10.05 -5.99 -16.64
CA PRO A 287 10.71 -5.22 -15.59
C PRO A 287 11.86 -4.38 -16.12
N LEU A 288 11.85 -3.08 -15.82
CA LEU A 288 12.88 -2.11 -16.19
C LEU A 288 13.53 -1.56 -14.93
N SER A 289 14.85 -1.61 -14.85
CA SER A 289 15.61 -1.00 -13.75
C SER A 289 15.58 0.52 -13.85
N LEU A 290 15.23 1.18 -12.73
CA LEU A 290 15.29 2.63 -12.58
C LEU A 290 16.48 3.02 -11.72
N SER A 291 17.29 3.97 -12.23
CA SER A 291 18.38 4.55 -11.45
C SER A 291 17.84 5.60 -10.47
N THR A 292 18.13 5.44 -9.20
CA THR A 292 17.80 6.38 -8.12
C THR A 292 19.05 7.09 -7.62
N THR A 293 18.89 8.22 -6.93
CA THR A 293 20.02 9.02 -6.38
C THR A 293 20.68 8.36 -5.17
N GLY A 294 20.04 7.34 -4.59
CA GLY A 294 20.53 6.56 -3.44
C GLY A 294 19.82 5.22 -3.34
N PRO A 295 20.23 4.35 -2.41
CA PRO A 295 19.58 3.06 -2.19
C PRO A 295 18.12 3.26 -1.76
N VAL A 296 17.20 2.53 -2.39
CA VAL A 296 15.77 2.51 -2.02
C VAL A 296 15.59 1.54 -0.87
N THR A 297 14.94 1.99 0.18
CA THR A 297 14.59 1.16 1.35
C THR A 297 13.12 0.73 1.32
N ALA A 298 12.28 1.47 0.58
CA ALA A 298 10.87 1.18 0.50
C ALA A 298 10.24 1.71 -0.76
N VAL A 299 9.22 1.03 -1.26
CA VAL A 299 8.44 1.43 -2.44
C VAL A 299 6.96 1.19 -2.22
N SER A 300 6.14 2.13 -2.67
CA SER A 300 4.69 2.00 -2.73
C SER A 300 4.21 2.42 -4.12
N ALA A 301 3.47 1.53 -4.78
CA ALA A 301 2.84 1.76 -6.06
C ALA A 301 1.35 2.02 -5.86
N GLY A 302 0.90 3.24 -6.13
CA GLY A 302 -0.52 3.59 -6.14
C GLY A 302 -1.21 3.22 -7.45
N THR A 303 -2.38 3.80 -7.73
CA THR A 303 -3.07 3.50 -8.99
C THR A 303 -2.28 4.02 -10.19
N SER A 304 -1.78 5.26 -10.15
CA SER A 304 -1.05 5.90 -11.26
C SER A 304 0.13 6.75 -10.79
N HIS A 305 0.62 6.55 -9.59
CA HIS A 305 1.82 7.23 -9.08
C HIS A 305 2.64 6.29 -8.22
N THR A 306 3.89 6.62 -8.00
CA THR A 306 4.86 5.82 -7.23
C THR A 306 5.51 6.70 -6.18
N ALA A 307 5.75 6.14 -5.01
CA ALA A 307 6.52 6.75 -3.94
C ALA A 307 7.63 5.79 -3.48
N VAL A 308 8.80 6.33 -3.18
CA VAL A 308 9.91 5.56 -2.60
C VAL A 308 10.55 6.34 -1.46
N ILE A 309 11.08 5.60 -0.49
CA ILE A 309 11.93 6.15 0.56
C ILE A 309 13.36 5.69 0.26
N LEU A 310 14.30 6.63 0.31
CA LEU A 310 15.73 6.32 0.22
C LEU A 310 16.34 6.07 1.61
N ALA A 311 17.52 5.50 1.64
CA ALA A 311 18.24 5.17 2.88
C ALA A 311 18.59 6.40 3.75
N ASP A 312 18.55 7.60 3.18
CA ASP A 312 18.73 8.87 3.90
C ASP A 312 17.42 9.40 4.54
N GLY A 313 16.31 8.67 4.41
CA GLY A 313 14.99 9.05 4.89
C GLY A 313 14.27 10.06 4.01
N SER A 314 14.79 10.40 2.82
CA SER A 314 14.09 11.27 1.88
C SER A 314 12.97 10.51 1.15
N LEU A 315 11.82 11.19 0.99
CA LEU A 315 10.68 10.71 0.21
C LEU A 315 10.76 11.26 -1.22
N TRP A 316 10.59 10.38 -2.21
CA TRP A 316 10.55 10.72 -3.63
C TRP A 316 9.26 10.21 -4.25
N THR A 317 8.62 11.02 -5.09
CA THR A 317 7.34 10.68 -5.73
C THR A 317 7.36 11.04 -7.21
N TRP A 318 6.57 10.32 -8.02
CA TRP A 318 6.38 10.60 -9.44
C TRP A 318 5.13 9.91 -9.98
N GLY A 319 4.70 10.27 -11.17
CA GLY A 319 3.48 9.78 -11.81
C GLY A 319 2.40 10.86 -11.85
N ARG A 320 1.15 10.46 -11.68
CA ARG A 320 -0.02 11.34 -11.69
C ARG A 320 -0.01 12.32 -10.53
N ASN A 321 -0.41 13.59 -10.80
CA ASN A 321 -0.42 14.69 -9.83
C ASN A 321 -1.58 15.66 -10.01
N ASP A 322 -2.64 15.27 -10.68
CA ASP A 322 -3.80 16.13 -10.94
C ASP A 322 -4.61 16.47 -9.68
N THR A 323 -4.46 15.70 -8.63
CA THR A 323 -5.03 15.95 -7.29
C THR A 323 -3.97 16.33 -6.27
N GLN A 324 -2.76 16.68 -6.69
CA GLN A 324 -1.60 17.04 -5.84
C GLN A 324 -1.12 15.90 -4.93
N GLN A 325 -1.39 14.65 -5.32
CA GLN A 325 -1.04 13.46 -4.57
C GLN A 325 0.47 13.21 -4.42
N LEU A 326 1.31 13.89 -5.19
CA LEU A 326 2.77 13.74 -5.09
C LEU A 326 3.42 14.56 -3.96
N GLY A 327 2.71 15.52 -3.36
CA GLY A 327 3.27 16.38 -2.31
C GLY A 327 4.38 17.33 -2.80
N LEU A 328 4.42 17.64 -4.09
CA LEU A 328 5.43 18.47 -4.73
C LEU A 328 4.95 19.92 -4.90
N ASP A 329 5.87 20.88 -4.79
CA ASP A 329 5.60 22.32 -5.05
C ASP A 329 5.41 22.61 -6.55
N GLN A 330 4.72 21.75 -7.28
CA GLN A 330 4.46 21.92 -8.71
C GLN A 330 3.06 21.44 -9.07
N THR A 331 2.43 22.19 -10.00
CA THR A 331 1.05 21.97 -10.43
C THR A 331 0.94 21.15 -11.72
N ALA A 332 2.05 20.61 -12.23
CA ALA A 332 2.02 19.73 -13.40
C ALA A 332 1.14 18.50 -13.11
N PRO A 333 0.20 18.15 -14.01
CA PRO A 333 -0.71 17.02 -13.76
C PRO A 333 -0.01 15.67 -13.77
N THR A 334 1.22 15.60 -14.27
CA THR A 334 2.08 14.41 -14.27
C THR A 334 3.54 14.79 -14.09
N VAL A 335 4.29 13.93 -13.38
CA VAL A 335 5.74 14.05 -13.17
C VAL A 335 6.38 12.75 -13.59
N SER A 336 7.10 12.72 -14.70
CA SER A 336 7.61 11.48 -15.31
C SER A 336 9.01 11.05 -14.84
N LEU A 337 9.63 11.82 -13.96
CA LEU A 337 10.92 11.50 -13.33
C LEU A 337 10.79 11.58 -11.81
N PRO A 338 11.54 10.78 -11.03
CA PRO A 338 11.55 10.90 -9.58
C PRO A 338 11.83 12.31 -9.11
N ALA A 339 10.98 12.84 -8.23
CA ALA A 339 11.13 14.16 -7.62
C ALA A 339 11.06 14.04 -6.09
N GLN A 340 11.98 14.70 -5.39
CA GLN A 340 12.02 14.70 -3.94
C GLN A 340 10.88 15.56 -3.37
N VAL A 341 10.19 15.06 -2.34
CA VAL A 341 9.20 15.81 -1.57
C VAL A 341 9.92 16.70 -0.55
N PRO A 342 9.90 18.04 -0.71
CA PRO A 342 10.78 18.92 0.04
C PRO A 342 10.53 18.93 1.57
N ALA A 343 9.28 18.69 1.97
CA ALA A 343 8.84 18.74 3.38
C ALA A 343 9.22 17.48 4.19
N VAL A 344 9.74 16.42 3.54
CA VAL A 344 9.94 15.11 4.17
C VAL A 344 11.40 14.74 4.20
N THR A 345 11.96 14.58 5.42
CA THR A 345 13.38 14.26 5.63
C THR A 345 13.65 13.05 6.52
N GLN A 346 12.63 12.42 7.09
CA GLN A 346 12.77 11.27 7.98
C GLN A 346 11.60 10.31 7.77
N ALA A 347 11.27 10.04 6.51
CA ALA A 347 10.22 9.09 6.17
C ALA A 347 10.56 7.70 6.71
N ALA A 348 9.61 7.11 7.43
CA ALA A 348 9.69 5.76 7.99
C ALA A 348 8.80 4.78 7.20
N ALA A 349 7.62 5.24 6.76
CA ALA A 349 6.73 4.45 5.94
C ALA A 349 5.98 5.35 4.94
N VAL A 350 5.56 4.79 3.80
CA VAL A 350 4.75 5.47 2.80
C VAL A 350 3.68 4.53 2.26
N GLY A 351 2.46 5.04 2.13
CA GLY A 351 1.34 4.37 1.48
C GLY A 351 0.80 5.25 0.35
N THR A 352 0.54 4.65 -0.81
CA THR A 352 -0.06 5.31 -1.96
C THR A 352 -1.40 4.69 -2.29
N GLY A 353 -2.45 5.50 -2.34
CA GLY A 353 -3.78 5.09 -2.77
C GLY A 353 -4.04 5.45 -4.24
N THR A 354 -5.32 5.65 -4.56
CA THR A 354 -5.69 6.10 -5.91
C THR A 354 -5.40 7.58 -6.11
N TYR A 355 -5.76 8.40 -5.14
CA TYR A 355 -5.70 9.86 -5.22
C TYR A 355 -4.80 10.50 -4.16
N GLN A 356 -4.16 9.72 -3.32
CA GLN A 356 -3.44 10.23 -2.16
C GLN A 356 -2.12 9.51 -1.92
N THR A 357 -1.22 10.20 -1.25
CA THR A 357 -0.02 9.65 -0.62
C THR A 357 -0.06 9.96 0.86
N VAL A 358 0.25 8.99 1.69
CA VAL A 358 0.37 9.14 3.14
C VAL A 358 1.77 8.72 3.56
N CYS A 359 2.43 9.51 4.41
CA CYS A 359 3.80 9.26 4.85
C CYS A 359 3.88 9.36 6.38
N LEU A 360 4.40 8.32 7.00
CA LEU A 360 4.74 8.29 8.41
C LEU A 360 6.22 8.64 8.58
N LEU A 361 6.53 9.57 9.46
CA LEU A 361 7.90 9.90 9.85
C LEU A 361 8.38 9.01 11.00
N SER A 362 9.67 8.98 11.24
CA SER A 362 10.29 8.21 12.32
C SER A 362 9.97 8.73 13.73
N ASP A 363 9.36 9.91 13.86
CA ASP A 363 8.83 10.47 15.11
C ASP A 363 7.33 10.30 15.27
N ASP A 364 6.70 9.42 14.44
CA ASP A 364 5.26 9.15 14.34
C ASP A 364 4.40 10.30 13.82
N THR A 365 5.00 11.36 13.31
CA THR A 365 4.26 12.39 12.57
C THR A 365 3.74 11.80 11.25
N LEU A 366 2.43 11.95 11.01
CA LEU A 366 1.78 11.48 9.80
C LEU A 366 1.41 12.65 8.89
N PHE A 367 1.82 12.57 7.63
CA PHE A 367 1.47 13.51 6.57
C PHE A 367 0.62 12.86 5.50
N SER A 368 -0.27 13.62 4.88
CA SER A 368 -1.05 13.20 3.73
C SER A 368 -1.11 14.29 2.65
N TRP A 369 -1.14 13.86 1.39
CA TRP A 369 -1.28 14.70 0.20
C TRP A 369 -2.32 14.11 -0.73
N GLY A 370 -3.10 14.95 -1.37
CA GLY A 370 -4.16 14.57 -2.28
C GLY A 370 -5.36 15.52 -2.17
N PRO A 371 -6.55 15.14 -2.68
CA PRO A 371 -7.73 15.99 -2.61
C PRO A 371 -8.27 16.07 -1.19
N GLN A 372 -8.83 17.22 -0.81
CA GLN A 372 -9.54 17.36 0.47
C GLN A 372 -10.92 16.69 0.45
N ALA A 373 -11.46 16.44 -0.75
CA ALA A 373 -12.71 15.71 -0.91
C ALA A 373 -12.64 14.31 -0.25
N MET A 374 -13.78 13.77 0.12
CA MET A 374 -13.92 12.46 0.79
C MET A 374 -13.25 12.35 2.18
N GLY A 375 -12.76 13.45 2.77
CA GLY A 375 -12.08 13.42 4.06
C GLY A 375 -10.70 12.74 4.06
N LEU A 376 -10.09 12.52 2.89
CA LEU A 376 -8.90 11.69 2.71
C LEU A 376 -7.67 12.14 3.48
N LEU A 377 -7.56 13.45 3.75
CA LEU A 377 -6.36 14.02 4.37
C LEU A 377 -6.31 13.87 5.91
N GLY A 378 -7.43 13.50 6.55
CA GLY A 378 -7.46 13.26 8.00
C GLY A 378 -7.27 14.51 8.88
N GLY A 379 -7.20 15.71 8.30
CA GLY A 379 -6.93 16.98 8.99
C GLY A 379 -8.16 17.69 9.58
N GLY A 380 -9.35 17.12 9.45
CA GLY A 380 -10.58 17.65 10.01
C GLY A 380 -11.25 18.82 9.27
N ALA A 381 -10.76 19.21 8.10
CA ALA A 381 -11.38 20.19 7.22
C ALA A 381 -12.08 19.45 6.05
N VAL A 382 -13.40 19.56 5.96
CA VAL A 382 -14.16 19.14 4.77
C VAL A 382 -14.58 20.40 4.06
N GLU A 383 -13.96 20.69 2.90
CA GLU A 383 -14.52 21.71 2.01
C GLU A 383 -15.62 21.04 1.16
N THR A 384 -16.86 21.53 1.32
CA THR A 384 -17.90 21.30 0.34
C THR A 384 -17.48 22.03 -0.93
N LEU A 385 -17.32 21.30 -2.04
CA LEU A 385 -17.07 21.89 -3.35
C LEU A 385 -18.25 22.79 -3.75
N ALA A 386 -18.23 24.02 -3.27
CA ALA A 386 -19.01 25.09 -3.88
C ALA A 386 -18.24 25.55 -5.10
N GLU A 387 -18.73 25.14 -6.29
CA GLU A 387 -18.32 25.57 -7.64
C GLU A 387 -16.79 25.64 -7.83
N VAL A 388 -16.26 24.73 -8.66
CA VAL A 388 -14.86 24.77 -9.15
C VAL A 388 -14.63 26.12 -9.80
N PRO A 389 -13.84 27.04 -9.19
CA PRO A 389 -13.42 28.25 -9.91
C PRO A 389 -12.49 27.79 -11.03
N LYS A 390 -12.75 28.25 -12.25
CA LYS A 390 -11.79 28.13 -13.37
C LYS A 390 -10.41 28.58 -12.88
N ALA A 391 -9.46 27.63 -12.92
CA ALA A 391 -8.02 27.75 -12.79
C ALA A 391 -7.47 29.17 -12.53
N GLU A 392 -7.38 29.60 -11.29
CA GLU A 392 -6.30 30.45 -10.81
C GLU A 392 -5.19 29.52 -10.31
N ALA A 393 -3.93 29.91 -10.55
CA ALA A 393 -2.76 29.12 -10.25
C ALA A 393 -2.84 28.57 -8.81
N ALA A 394 -2.91 27.24 -8.70
CA ALA A 394 -3.00 26.55 -7.42
C ALA A 394 -1.77 26.91 -6.56
N ALA A 395 -2.00 27.19 -5.29
CA ALA A 395 -0.94 27.27 -4.31
C ALA A 395 -0.16 25.94 -4.26
N PRO A 396 1.13 25.95 -3.87
CA PRO A 396 1.92 24.73 -3.73
C PRO A 396 1.20 23.73 -2.81
N ALA A 397 1.36 22.44 -3.09
CA ALA A 397 0.74 21.39 -2.29
C ALA A 397 1.24 21.47 -0.84
N GLU A 398 0.35 21.83 0.07
CA GLU A 398 0.67 21.84 1.50
C GLU A 398 0.43 20.45 2.10
N ALA A 399 1.43 19.97 2.84
CA ALA A 399 1.27 18.74 3.61
C ALA A 399 0.27 18.97 4.74
N THR A 400 -0.70 18.09 4.87
CA THR A 400 -1.65 18.12 5.98
C THR A 400 -1.16 17.19 7.09
N GLN A 401 -0.93 17.74 8.28
CA GLN A 401 -0.61 16.94 9.45
C GLN A 401 -1.88 16.28 9.99
N VAL A 402 -1.84 14.97 10.16
CA VAL A 402 -2.94 14.19 10.75
C VAL A 402 -2.80 14.23 12.27
N THR A 403 -3.88 14.60 12.97
CA THR A 403 -3.92 14.65 14.45
C THR A 403 -4.93 13.65 15.00
N PHE A 404 -4.50 12.86 15.98
CA PHE A 404 -5.34 11.90 16.69
C PHE A 404 -5.94 12.56 17.93
N GLN A 405 -7.24 12.37 18.17
CA GLN A 405 -7.92 12.80 19.40
C GLN A 405 -8.56 11.58 20.04
N GLU A 406 -8.18 11.30 21.29
CA GLU A 406 -8.91 10.35 22.12
C GLU A 406 -10.24 10.98 22.52
N GLU A 407 -11.35 10.31 22.25
CA GLU A 407 -12.65 10.69 22.84
C GLU A 407 -12.63 10.31 24.32
N THR A 408 -12.76 11.31 25.19
CA THR A 408 -12.84 11.16 26.65
C THR A 408 -14.24 10.75 27.09
#